data_11c9388aa68468e1018a863bd6e7b4cc
#
_entry.id   11c9388aa68468e1018a863bd6e7b4cc
#
_cell.length_a   1.000
_cell.length_b   1.000
_cell.length_c   1.000
_cell.angle_alpha   90.00
_cell.angle_beta   90.00
_cell.angle_gamma   90.00
#
_symmetry.space_group_name_H-M   'P 1'
#
loop_
_entity.id
_entity.type
_entity.pdbx_description
1 polymer ?
#
loop_
_entity_poly.entity_id
_entity_poly.type
_entity_poly.pdbx_seq_one_letter_code
_entity_poly.pdbx_strand_id
1 'polypeptide(L)'
;MKRNKIVLIGSGFVGSAFAHAVVDKGLVDELAIIDIDEDKAKADVWDLNHATPFGDKFVDVHLGSYSDCSDADIVVICASAKLDKGDTRLKLLEDNVNIFVPMIQKVIAHGFDGYFVLPSNPVDIMSYVIKRVSQFPKNKIIGSGTSLDTARFEFFLSRTFDVAPQNVYAPVIGEHGDSQVAVWSH
;
A
#
# COMPACT_ATOMS: atom_id res chain seq x y z
N MET A 1 26.15 5.55 2.57
CA MET A 1 24.78 5.97 2.93
C MET A 1 23.91 4.73 2.95
N LYS A 2 22.98 4.62 3.91
CA LYS A 2 21.97 3.55 3.90
C LYS A 2 21.10 3.77 2.66
N ARG A 3 20.85 2.73 1.88
CA ARG A 3 19.87 2.78 0.78
C ARG A 3 18.46 2.81 1.36
N ASN A 4 17.60 3.64 0.79
CA ASN A 4 16.18 3.61 1.14
C ASN A 4 15.52 2.45 0.40
N LYS A 5 14.87 1.56 1.14
CA LYS A 5 14.31 0.32 0.61
C LYS A 5 12.82 0.18 0.95
N ILE A 6 12.05 -0.19 -0.06
CA ILE A 6 10.66 -0.61 0.10
C ILE A 6 10.54 -2.09 -0.23
N VAL A 7 9.79 -2.83 0.59
CA VAL A 7 9.28 -4.16 0.25
C VAL A 7 7.79 -4.05 -0.03
N LEU A 8 7.40 -4.42 -1.24
CA LEU A 8 6.01 -4.50 -1.66
C LEU A 8 5.53 -5.95 -1.56
N ILE A 9 4.48 -6.21 -0.80
CA ILE A 9 3.84 -7.53 -0.68
C ILE A 9 2.48 -7.48 -1.37
N GLY A 10 2.38 -8.17 -2.48
CA GLY A 10 1.22 -8.20 -3.37
C GLY A 10 1.37 -7.25 -4.56
N SER A 11 1.58 -7.81 -5.75
CA SER A 11 1.68 -7.08 -7.01
C SER A 11 0.40 -7.18 -7.86
N GLY A 12 -0.78 -7.19 -7.21
CA GLY A 12 -2.07 -7.01 -7.86
C GLY A 12 -2.21 -5.62 -8.49
N PHE A 13 -3.41 -5.23 -8.91
CA PHE A 13 -3.63 -3.93 -9.57
C PHE A 13 -3.13 -2.73 -8.76
N VAL A 14 -3.39 -2.73 -7.44
CA VAL A 14 -2.95 -1.63 -6.56
C VAL A 14 -1.44 -1.68 -6.37
N GLY A 15 -0.87 -2.87 -6.13
CA GLY A 15 0.57 -3.04 -5.93
C GLY A 15 1.38 -2.70 -7.17
N SER A 16 0.97 -3.15 -8.35
CA SER A 16 1.64 -2.79 -9.61
C SER A 16 1.57 -1.28 -9.87
N ALA A 17 0.40 -0.64 -9.66
CA ALA A 17 0.28 0.82 -9.81
C ALA A 17 1.17 1.58 -8.81
N PHE A 18 1.26 1.10 -7.57
CA PHE A 18 2.17 1.66 -6.56
C PHE A 18 3.63 1.51 -6.99
N ALA A 19 4.04 0.32 -7.43
CA ALA A 19 5.40 0.04 -7.87
C ALA A 19 5.81 0.95 -9.05
N HIS A 20 4.94 1.10 -10.05
CA HIS A 20 5.17 2.04 -11.17
C HIS A 20 5.36 3.47 -10.69
N ALA A 21 4.51 3.96 -9.78
CA ALA A 21 4.64 5.33 -9.26
C ALA A 21 5.93 5.53 -8.46
N VAL A 22 6.39 4.52 -7.73
CA VAL A 22 7.66 4.55 -6.97
C VAL A 22 8.85 4.62 -7.91
N VAL A 23 8.86 3.80 -8.96
CA VAL A 23 9.95 3.72 -9.94
C VAL A 23 9.99 4.98 -10.81
N ASP A 24 8.85 5.41 -11.36
CA ASP A 24 8.75 6.58 -12.21
C ASP A 24 9.28 7.85 -11.51
N LYS A 25 8.89 8.03 -10.25
CA LYS A 25 9.31 9.18 -9.43
C LYS A 25 10.64 9.00 -8.70
N GLY A 26 11.31 7.86 -8.86
CA GLY A 26 12.57 7.57 -8.19
C GLY A 26 12.55 7.75 -6.67
N LEU A 27 11.46 7.34 -6.01
CA LEU A 27 11.22 7.63 -4.58
C LEU A 27 12.14 6.87 -3.63
N VAL A 28 12.73 5.75 -4.07
CA VAL A 28 13.61 4.90 -3.28
C VAL A 28 14.83 4.48 -4.07
N ASP A 29 15.79 3.87 -3.41
CA ASP A 29 16.97 3.29 -4.05
C ASP A 29 16.72 1.82 -4.45
N GLU A 30 15.84 1.13 -3.71
CA GLU A 30 15.60 -0.30 -3.86
C GLU A 30 14.12 -0.65 -3.63
N LEU A 31 13.55 -1.46 -4.52
CA LEU A 31 12.18 -1.97 -4.44
C LEU A 31 12.20 -3.50 -4.58
N ALA A 32 11.90 -4.22 -3.50
CA ALA A 32 11.73 -5.66 -3.53
C ALA A 32 10.23 -6.01 -3.66
N ILE A 33 9.86 -6.87 -4.59
CA ILE A 33 8.47 -7.27 -4.85
C ILE A 33 8.26 -8.71 -4.45
N ILE A 34 7.27 -8.96 -3.60
CA ILE A 34 6.85 -10.29 -3.14
C ILE A 34 5.40 -10.50 -3.58
N ASP A 35 5.13 -11.59 -4.27
CA ASP A 35 3.78 -12.05 -4.56
C ASP A 35 3.70 -13.58 -4.43
N ILE A 36 2.51 -14.09 -4.19
CA ILE A 36 2.26 -15.54 -4.19
C ILE A 36 2.38 -16.12 -5.61
N ASP A 37 2.08 -15.32 -6.62
CA ASP A 37 2.32 -15.60 -8.03
C ASP A 37 3.70 -15.07 -8.42
N GLU A 38 4.73 -15.92 -8.21
CA GLU A 38 6.12 -15.53 -8.48
C GLU A 38 6.35 -15.19 -9.95
N ASP A 39 5.67 -15.83 -10.89
CA ASP A 39 5.86 -15.58 -12.32
C ASP A 39 5.31 -14.20 -12.69
N LYS A 40 4.17 -13.83 -12.12
CA LYS A 40 3.65 -12.47 -12.22
C LYS A 40 4.61 -11.45 -11.61
N ALA A 41 5.10 -11.70 -10.40
CA ALA A 41 6.05 -10.79 -9.75
C ALA A 41 7.34 -10.62 -10.57
N LYS A 42 7.86 -11.69 -11.18
CA LYS A 42 9.02 -11.61 -12.08
C LYS A 42 8.73 -10.76 -13.33
N ALA A 43 7.53 -10.91 -13.92
CA ALA A 43 7.14 -10.08 -15.06
C ALA A 43 7.06 -8.60 -14.68
N ASP A 44 6.42 -8.28 -13.55
CA ASP A 44 6.35 -6.91 -13.02
C ASP A 44 7.76 -6.34 -12.76
N VAL A 45 8.67 -7.13 -12.18
CA VAL A 45 10.07 -6.73 -11.94
C VAL A 45 10.78 -6.40 -13.26
N TRP A 46 10.61 -7.22 -14.30
CA TRP A 46 11.23 -6.94 -15.59
C TRP A 46 10.68 -5.69 -16.24
N ASP A 47 9.36 -5.52 -16.27
CA ASP A 47 8.72 -4.35 -16.85
C ASP A 47 9.16 -3.06 -16.14
N LEU A 48 9.22 -3.08 -14.80
CA LEU A 48 9.70 -1.95 -14.01
C LEU A 48 11.18 -1.63 -14.27
N ASN A 49 12.04 -2.64 -14.36
CA ASN A 49 13.45 -2.42 -14.71
C ASN A 49 13.62 -1.85 -16.13
N HIS A 50 12.75 -2.24 -17.07
CA HIS A 50 12.74 -1.64 -18.40
C HIS A 50 12.30 -0.16 -18.39
N ALA A 51 11.52 0.25 -17.40
CA ALA A 51 11.09 1.64 -17.24
C ALA A 51 12.15 2.51 -16.55
N THR A 52 13.05 1.95 -15.74
CA THR A 52 14.04 2.72 -14.94
C THR A 52 14.91 3.68 -15.76
N PRO A 53 15.32 3.39 -17.02
CA PRO A 53 16.11 4.35 -17.82
C PRO A 53 15.36 5.63 -18.19
N PHE A 54 14.04 5.66 -18.05
CA PHE A 54 13.17 6.79 -18.37
C PHE A 54 12.64 7.52 -17.14
N GLY A 55 12.91 6.98 -15.93
CA GLY A 55 12.51 7.57 -14.66
C GLY A 55 13.42 8.71 -14.20
N ASP A 56 12.97 9.42 -13.17
CA ASP A 56 13.74 10.55 -12.60
C ASP A 56 15.03 10.10 -11.91
N LYS A 57 15.07 8.87 -11.42
CA LYS A 57 16.21 8.25 -10.73
C LYS A 57 16.20 6.75 -10.94
N PHE A 58 17.40 6.16 -11.01
CA PHE A 58 17.50 4.69 -11.00
C PHE A 58 17.00 4.10 -9.68
N VAL A 59 16.11 3.12 -9.81
CA VAL A 59 15.60 2.29 -8.71
C VAL A 59 15.97 0.84 -9.00
N ASP A 60 16.62 0.17 -8.07
CA ASP A 60 16.98 -1.25 -8.16
C ASP A 60 15.74 -2.09 -7.82
N VAL A 61 15.10 -2.67 -8.85
CA VAL A 61 13.87 -3.45 -8.67
C VAL A 61 14.17 -4.94 -8.81
N HIS A 62 13.81 -5.72 -7.81
CA HIS A 62 14.06 -7.16 -7.84
C HIS A 62 12.92 -8.00 -7.23
N LEU A 63 12.90 -9.30 -7.58
CA LEU A 63 12.04 -10.26 -6.92
C LEU A 63 12.50 -10.42 -5.47
N GLY A 64 11.62 -10.12 -4.54
CA GLY A 64 11.92 -10.12 -3.11
C GLY A 64 11.51 -11.41 -2.41
N SER A 65 11.99 -11.53 -1.19
CA SER A 65 11.58 -12.53 -0.22
C SER A 65 11.37 -11.87 1.14
N TYR A 66 10.83 -12.57 2.12
CA TYR A 66 10.64 -11.99 3.46
C TYR A 66 11.96 -11.60 4.15
N SER A 67 13.10 -12.14 3.73
CA SER A 67 14.42 -11.70 4.24
C SER A 67 14.75 -10.26 3.88
N ASP A 68 14.18 -9.75 2.77
CA ASP A 68 14.33 -8.36 2.34
C ASP A 68 13.70 -7.36 3.30
N CYS A 69 12.80 -7.83 4.17
CA CYS A 69 12.20 -6.98 5.19
C CYS A 69 13.19 -6.58 6.30
N SER A 70 14.31 -7.30 6.46
CA SER A 70 15.26 -7.09 7.56
C SER A 70 15.90 -5.69 7.58
N ASP A 71 16.10 -5.09 6.43
CA ASP A 71 16.72 -3.77 6.25
C ASP A 71 15.80 -2.76 5.54
N ALA A 72 14.55 -3.15 5.28
CA ALA A 72 13.55 -2.29 4.66
C ALA A 72 13.14 -1.12 5.58
N ASP A 73 12.96 0.06 4.98
CA ASP A 73 12.40 1.22 5.68
C ASP A 73 10.87 1.16 5.73
N ILE A 74 10.26 0.60 4.67
CA ILE A 74 8.81 0.49 4.54
C ILE A 74 8.45 -0.88 3.98
N VAL A 75 7.44 -1.51 4.58
CA VAL A 75 6.72 -2.66 4.02
C VAL A 75 5.32 -2.19 3.60
N VAL A 76 5.03 -2.29 2.31
CA VAL A 76 3.73 -1.96 1.73
C VAL A 76 2.96 -3.25 1.47
N ILE A 77 1.76 -3.37 2.04
CA ILE A 77 0.94 -4.57 1.91
C ILE A 77 -0.25 -4.28 1.00
N CYS A 78 -0.15 -4.70 -0.26
CA CYS A 78 -1.21 -4.64 -1.27
C CYS A 78 -1.88 -6.00 -1.50
N ALA A 79 -1.41 -7.05 -0.84
CA ALA A 79 -2.03 -8.36 -0.87
C ALA A 79 -3.43 -8.32 -0.26
N SER A 80 -4.36 -9.08 -0.83
CA SER A 80 -5.72 -9.27 -0.30
C SER A 80 -6.32 -10.56 -0.83
N ALA A 81 -7.30 -11.11 -0.11
CA ALA A 81 -8.12 -12.18 -0.63
C ALA A 81 -8.90 -11.72 -1.87
N LYS A 82 -9.15 -12.64 -2.80
CA LYS A 82 -10.06 -12.38 -3.93
C LYS A 82 -11.49 -12.45 -3.44
N LEU A 83 -12.30 -11.49 -3.89
CA LEU A 83 -13.74 -11.51 -3.65
C LEU A 83 -14.40 -12.36 -4.74
N ASP A 84 -14.93 -13.52 -4.36
CA ASP A 84 -15.68 -14.36 -5.27
C ASP A 84 -17.15 -13.90 -5.35
N LYS A 85 -17.80 -14.23 -6.48
CA LYS A 85 -19.20 -13.83 -6.72
C LYS A 85 -20.12 -14.55 -5.71
N GLY A 86 -20.69 -13.76 -4.79
CA GLY A 86 -21.59 -14.28 -3.74
C GLY A 86 -20.99 -14.27 -2.34
N ASP A 87 -19.73 -13.92 -2.19
CA ASP A 87 -19.09 -13.79 -0.88
C ASP A 87 -19.64 -12.60 -0.09
N THR A 88 -19.71 -12.78 1.22
CA THR A 88 -20.07 -11.72 2.15
C THR A 88 -18.84 -10.88 2.53
N ARG A 89 -19.06 -9.62 2.95
CA ARG A 89 -17.98 -8.77 3.51
C ARG A 89 -17.29 -9.42 4.72
N LEU A 90 -18.03 -10.18 5.54
CA LEU A 90 -17.48 -10.89 6.71
C LEU A 90 -16.54 -12.01 6.28
N LYS A 91 -16.92 -12.80 5.27
CA LYS A 91 -16.04 -13.84 4.74
C LYS A 91 -14.75 -13.26 4.17
N LEU A 92 -14.86 -12.19 3.39
CA LEU A 92 -13.67 -11.49 2.86
C LEU A 92 -12.75 -11.00 3.98
N LEU A 93 -13.31 -10.51 5.08
CA LEU A 93 -12.54 -10.08 6.24
C LEU A 93 -11.82 -11.26 6.90
N GLU A 94 -12.49 -12.39 7.12
CA GLU A 94 -11.87 -13.60 7.68
C GLU A 94 -10.74 -14.11 6.78
N ASP A 95 -10.95 -14.18 5.49
CA ASP A 95 -9.95 -14.60 4.51
C ASP A 95 -8.74 -13.67 4.51
N ASN A 96 -8.96 -12.36 4.57
CA ASN A 96 -7.88 -11.38 4.70
C ASN A 96 -7.10 -11.55 6.02
N VAL A 97 -7.76 -11.75 7.14
CA VAL A 97 -7.09 -11.99 8.44
C VAL A 97 -6.21 -13.24 8.36
N ASN A 98 -6.70 -14.31 7.74
CA ASN A 98 -5.96 -15.56 7.56
C ASN A 98 -4.71 -15.39 6.67
N ILE A 99 -4.74 -14.46 5.72
CA ILE A 99 -3.57 -14.10 4.90
C ILE A 99 -2.61 -13.19 5.67
N PHE A 100 -3.11 -12.17 6.34
CA PHE A 100 -2.31 -11.13 6.98
C PHE A 100 -1.55 -11.62 8.21
N VAL A 101 -2.18 -12.42 9.06
CA VAL A 101 -1.54 -12.88 10.31
C VAL A 101 -0.21 -13.60 10.05
N PRO A 102 -0.16 -14.67 9.23
CA PRO A 102 1.11 -15.35 8.94
C PRO A 102 2.09 -14.48 8.14
N MET A 103 1.60 -13.59 7.27
CA MET A 103 2.42 -12.65 6.52
C MET A 103 3.16 -11.69 7.45
N ILE A 104 2.44 -11.02 8.36
CA ILE A 104 3.00 -10.08 9.33
C ILE A 104 4.01 -10.79 10.24
N GLN A 105 3.68 -12.00 10.69
CA GLN A 105 4.59 -12.81 11.51
C GLN A 105 5.91 -13.10 10.79
N LYS A 106 5.87 -13.41 9.48
CA LYS A 106 7.07 -13.61 8.66
C LYS A 106 7.88 -12.32 8.55
N VAL A 107 7.24 -11.19 8.28
CA VAL A 107 7.91 -9.88 8.21
C VAL A 107 8.67 -9.58 9.51
N ILE A 108 8.01 -9.76 10.65
CA ILE A 108 8.62 -9.49 11.97
C ILE A 108 9.72 -10.49 12.29
N ALA A 109 9.54 -11.76 11.96
CA ALA A 109 10.53 -12.81 12.21
C ALA A 109 11.87 -12.55 11.50
N HIS A 110 11.88 -11.75 10.43
CA HIS A 110 13.09 -11.32 9.73
C HIS A 110 13.70 -10.02 10.30
N GLY A 111 13.17 -9.52 11.42
CA GLY A 111 13.77 -8.37 12.11
C GLY A 111 13.33 -7.00 11.59
N PHE A 112 12.23 -6.93 10.83
CA PHE A 112 11.69 -5.65 10.36
C PHE A 112 11.39 -4.68 11.51
N ASP A 113 11.84 -3.43 11.37
CA ASP A 113 11.62 -2.35 12.35
C ASP A 113 11.19 -1.02 11.66
N GLY A 114 10.80 -1.05 10.40
CA GLY A 114 10.37 0.10 9.61
C GLY A 114 8.91 0.48 9.83
N TYR A 115 8.28 0.97 8.77
CA TYR A 115 6.88 1.40 8.73
C TYR A 115 6.05 0.45 7.87
N PHE A 116 4.89 0.04 8.38
CA PHE A 116 3.87 -0.61 7.57
C PHE A 116 3.00 0.44 6.87
N VAL A 117 2.78 0.25 5.57
CA VAL A 117 1.83 1.04 4.77
C VAL A 117 0.80 0.10 4.16
N LEU A 118 -0.46 0.41 4.33
CA LEU A 118 -1.56 -0.46 3.93
C LEU A 118 -2.62 0.29 3.11
N PRO A 119 -2.73 0.04 1.80
CA PRO A 119 -3.84 0.49 0.97
C PRO A 119 -4.96 -0.54 0.80
N SER A 120 -4.78 -1.80 1.27
CA SER A 120 -5.74 -2.89 1.05
C SER A 120 -6.96 -2.78 1.96
N ASN A 121 -8.14 -3.02 1.39
CA ASN A 121 -9.42 -3.02 2.10
C ASN A 121 -9.72 -4.36 2.81
N PRO A 122 -10.45 -4.29 3.95
CA PRO A 122 -10.89 -3.09 4.66
C PRO A 122 -9.75 -2.44 5.47
N VAL A 123 -9.29 -1.28 5.02
CA VAL A 123 -8.02 -0.68 5.43
C VAL A 123 -7.91 -0.43 6.94
N ASP A 124 -8.95 0.08 7.58
CA ASP A 124 -8.91 0.42 9.01
C ASP A 124 -8.83 -0.84 9.88
N ILE A 125 -9.63 -1.86 9.55
CA ILE A 125 -9.62 -3.14 10.27
C ILE A 125 -8.29 -3.86 10.06
N MET A 126 -7.78 -3.89 8.83
CA MET A 126 -6.52 -4.58 8.54
C MET A 126 -5.32 -3.86 9.14
N SER A 127 -5.35 -2.52 9.22
CA SER A 127 -4.35 -1.74 9.99
C SER A 127 -4.39 -2.10 11.48
N TYR A 128 -5.56 -2.31 12.04
CA TYR A 128 -5.71 -2.80 13.41
C TYR A 128 -5.15 -4.22 13.58
N VAL A 129 -5.39 -5.12 12.61
CA VAL A 129 -4.80 -6.47 12.61
C VAL A 129 -3.28 -6.40 12.60
N ILE A 130 -2.68 -5.57 11.72
CA ILE A 130 -1.22 -5.35 11.72
C ILE A 130 -0.74 -4.92 13.10
N LYS A 131 -1.39 -3.94 13.71
CA LYS A 131 -1.04 -3.46 15.06
C LYS A 131 -1.10 -4.56 16.12
N ARG A 132 -2.15 -5.39 16.07
CA ARG A 132 -2.34 -6.47 17.07
C ARG A 132 -1.32 -7.57 16.93
N VAL A 133 -0.98 -7.95 15.70
CA VAL A 133 -0.04 -9.04 15.41
C VAL A 133 1.41 -8.58 15.58
N SER A 134 1.75 -7.40 15.07
CA SER A 134 3.11 -6.87 15.11
C SER A 134 3.51 -6.29 16.46
N GLN A 135 2.53 -5.82 17.24
CA GLN A 135 2.74 -5.02 18.45
C GLN A 135 3.54 -3.73 18.22
N PHE A 136 3.68 -3.30 16.96
CA PHE A 136 4.35 -2.05 16.63
C PHE A 136 3.62 -0.84 17.22
N PRO A 137 4.31 0.26 17.50
CA PRO A 137 3.68 1.50 17.91
C PRO A 137 2.78 2.03 16.77
N LYS A 138 1.64 2.63 17.14
CA LYS A 138 0.62 3.06 16.17
C LYS A 138 1.14 4.00 15.06
N ASN A 139 2.14 4.80 15.36
CA ASN A 139 2.78 5.73 14.43
C ASN A 139 3.69 5.06 13.38
N LYS A 140 3.94 3.76 13.49
CA LYS A 140 4.64 2.95 12.48
C LYS A 140 3.67 2.15 11.60
N ILE A 141 2.35 2.34 11.72
CA ILE A 141 1.35 1.66 10.91
C ILE A 141 0.45 2.70 10.26
N ILE A 142 0.50 2.78 8.95
CA ILE A 142 -0.16 3.80 8.14
C ILE A 142 -1.13 3.11 7.18
N GLY A 143 -2.43 3.23 7.45
CA GLY A 143 -3.47 2.89 6.48
C GLY A 143 -3.71 4.06 5.53
N SER A 144 -4.07 3.79 4.28
CA SER A 144 -4.45 4.84 3.33
C SER A 144 -5.69 5.63 3.78
N GLY A 145 -6.52 5.02 4.63
CA GLY A 145 -7.72 5.65 5.21
C GLY A 145 -8.59 6.30 4.16
N THR A 146 -9.00 7.52 4.42
CA THR A 146 -9.85 8.34 3.54
C THR A 146 -9.08 9.20 2.53
N SER A 147 -7.80 8.91 2.28
CA SER A 147 -7.00 9.66 1.30
C SER A 147 -7.59 9.62 -0.11
N LEU A 148 -8.08 8.45 -0.53
CA LEU A 148 -8.73 8.29 -1.83
C LEU A 148 -10.07 9.01 -1.89
N ASP A 149 -10.84 8.98 -0.81
CA ASP A 149 -12.13 9.67 -0.70
C ASP A 149 -11.94 11.19 -0.75
N THR A 150 -10.91 11.69 -0.05
CA THR A 150 -10.47 13.10 -0.13
C THR A 150 -10.15 13.47 -1.57
N ALA A 151 -9.28 12.72 -2.24
CA ALA A 151 -8.88 13.02 -3.62
C ALA A 151 -10.07 13.00 -4.60
N ARG A 152 -11.01 12.06 -4.43
CA ARG A 152 -12.24 12.00 -5.22
C ARG A 152 -13.14 13.22 -4.98
N PHE A 153 -13.32 13.58 -3.71
CA PHE A 153 -14.15 14.73 -3.33
C PHE A 153 -13.56 16.04 -3.84
N GLU A 154 -12.26 16.26 -3.67
CA GLU A 154 -11.55 17.41 -4.23
C GLU A 154 -11.66 17.48 -5.75
N PHE A 155 -11.54 16.34 -6.44
CA PHE A 155 -11.73 16.28 -7.90
C PHE A 155 -13.15 16.71 -8.31
N PHE A 156 -14.20 16.19 -7.66
CA PHE A 156 -15.57 16.57 -8.00
C PHE A 156 -15.87 18.04 -7.69
N LEU A 157 -15.38 18.57 -6.59
CA LEU A 157 -15.50 20.00 -6.27
C LEU A 157 -14.76 20.86 -7.29
N SER A 158 -13.56 20.46 -7.72
CA SER A 158 -12.80 21.18 -8.74
C SER A 158 -13.59 21.32 -10.05
N ARG A 159 -14.28 20.26 -10.45
CA ARG A 159 -15.15 20.28 -11.65
C ARG A 159 -16.39 21.15 -11.46
N THR A 160 -16.95 21.16 -10.25
CA THR A 160 -18.14 21.98 -9.93
C THR A 160 -17.81 23.48 -9.93
N PHE A 161 -16.63 23.84 -9.44
CA PHE A 161 -16.21 25.25 -9.31
C PHE A 161 -15.29 25.73 -10.44
N ASP A 162 -15.00 24.88 -11.43
CA ASP A 162 -14.11 25.16 -12.56
C ASP A 162 -12.73 25.66 -12.12
N VAL A 163 -12.11 24.94 -11.19
CA VAL A 163 -10.76 25.21 -10.68
C VAL A 163 -9.88 23.98 -10.80
N ALA A 164 -8.56 24.16 -10.76
CA ALA A 164 -7.64 23.01 -10.74
C ALA A 164 -7.78 22.22 -9.40
N PRO A 165 -7.74 20.88 -9.44
CA PRO A 165 -7.89 20.06 -8.22
C PRO A 165 -6.91 20.44 -7.11
N GLN A 166 -5.69 20.84 -7.46
CA GLN A 166 -4.64 21.27 -6.53
C GLN A 166 -5.01 22.56 -5.74
N ASN A 167 -6.02 23.29 -6.20
CA ASN A 167 -6.52 24.50 -5.54
C ASN A 167 -7.74 24.22 -4.65
N VAL A 168 -8.16 22.97 -4.54
CA VAL A 168 -9.23 22.54 -3.66
C VAL A 168 -8.64 21.85 -2.44
N TYR A 169 -9.05 22.25 -1.25
CA TYR A 169 -8.73 21.57 -0.01
C TYR A 169 -10.03 21.20 0.70
N ALA A 170 -10.39 19.94 0.63
CA ALA A 170 -11.67 19.43 1.13
C ALA A 170 -11.49 18.01 1.72
N PRO A 171 -10.88 17.90 2.91
CA PRO A 171 -10.56 16.60 3.48
C PRO A 171 -11.81 15.82 3.87
N VAL A 172 -11.75 14.51 3.62
CA VAL A 172 -12.66 13.51 4.17
C VAL A 172 -11.94 12.81 5.30
N ILE A 173 -12.56 12.67 6.46
CA ILE A 173 -11.98 12.07 7.66
C ILE A 173 -12.85 10.93 8.20
N GLY A 174 -12.31 10.16 9.13
CA GLY A 174 -12.99 9.03 9.76
C GLY A 174 -12.54 7.69 9.16
N GLU A 175 -13.38 6.69 9.29
CA GLU A 175 -13.17 5.36 8.70
C GLU A 175 -13.44 5.40 7.19
N HIS A 176 -12.66 4.68 6.41
CA HIS A 176 -12.94 4.49 4.98
C HIS A 176 -14.17 3.59 4.79
N GLY A 177 -15.35 4.20 4.76
CA GLY A 177 -16.64 3.51 4.70
C GLY A 177 -17.81 4.47 4.92
N ASP A 178 -18.96 3.90 5.31
CA ASP A 178 -20.20 4.67 5.44
C ASP A 178 -20.19 5.71 6.59
N SER A 179 -19.23 5.61 7.51
CA SER A 179 -19.04 6.53 8.64
C SER A 179 -18.07 7.69 8.36
N GLN A 180 -17.53 7.79 7.14
CA GLN A 180 -16.66 8.89 6.76
C GLN A 180 -17.40 10.22 6.73
N VAL A 181 -16.68 11.32 6.98
CA VAL A 181 -17.25 12.66 7.06
C VAL A 181 -16.44 13.62 6.20
N ALA A 182 -17.11 14.32 5.28
CA ALA A 182 -16.55 15.47 4.58
C ALA A 182 -16.47 16.67 5.55
N VAL A 183 -15.30 17.27 5.68
CA VAL A 183 -15.09 18.41 6.59
C VAL A 183 -15.43 19.71 5.85
N TRP A 184 -16.55 20.35 6.25
CA TRP A 184 -17.02 21.57 5.64
C TRP A 184 -16.60 22.85 6.41
N SER A 185 -16.20 22.69 7.68
CA SER A 185 -15.80 23.79 8.57
C SER A 185 -14.41 23.53 9.14
N HIS A 186 -13.46 24.33 8.75
CA HIS A 186 -12.08 24.30 9.27
C HIS A 186 -11.40 25.66 9.15
#